data_3c4b12d90152081eec413f2c05767a20
#
_entry.id   3c4b12d90152081eec413f2c05767a20
#
_cell.length_a   1.000
_cell.length_b   1.000
_cell.length_c   1.000
_cell.angle_alpha   90.00
_cell.angle_beta   90.00
_cell.angle_gamma   90.00
#
_symmetry.space_group_name_H-M   'P 1'
#
loop_
_entity.id
_entity.type
_entity.pdbx_description
1 polymer ?
#
loop_
_entity_poly.entity_id
_entity_poly.type
_entity_poly.pdbx_seq_one_letter_code
_entity_poly.pdbx_strand_id
1 'polypeptide(L)'
;AGKSSPAPAGRTAPAADKPGAAEPKLVPAAELPQYTAEDIASRMLSDEPMQTVRREAEQLYGRKLTTPEMNMLLGLRDYLGLPADVLMELIHYVFQEYRAERGHAGTPTMRRIEKEAYAWADQEIHTTAQAEEYLQRRQARRELAQQVLQVLQIQDRAPSRTERGYITSWLDMGFGCDAIAEAYDRTVVATGARKWAYLNRILMSWHEKGLHTPEEIETGDPRAAGKRRAANPAAPAAERDDLDRVEQLLRKMEQTNT
;
A
#
# COMPACT_ATOMS: atom_id res chain seq x y z
N ALA A 1 -24.68 -55.24 -9.29
CA ALA A 1 -24.41 -54.95 -7.87
C ALA A 1 -23.02 -54.27 -7.75
N GLY A 2 -22.98 -52.95 -7.81
CA GLY A 2 -21.79 -52.17 -7.65
C GLY A 2 -21.99 -51.22 -6.49
N LYS A 3 -21.21 -51.41 -5.42
CA LYS A 3 -21.25 -50.53 -4.23
C LYS A 3 -20.33 -49.33 -4.49
N SER A 4 -20.90 -48.14 -4.55
CA SER A 4 -20.18 -46.89 -4.51
C SER A 4 -19.90 -46.49 -3.07
N SER A 5 -18.65 -46.32 -2.70
CA SER A 5 -18.22 -45.78 -1.41
C SER A 5 -18.14 -44.26 -1.51
N PRO A 6 -18.60 -43.49 -0.54
CA PRO A 6 -18.45 -42.03 -0.57
C PRO A 6 -17.06 -41.60 -0.06
N ALA A 7 -16.47 -40.63 -0.74
CA ALA A 7 -15.25 -39.96 -0.37
C ALA A 7 -15.43 -39.07 0.88
N PRO A 8 -14.41 -38.87 1.71
CA PRO A 8 -14.52 -38.06 2.91
C PRO A 8 -14.48 -36.56 2.56
N ALA A 9 -15.39 -35.82 3.20
CA ALA A 9 -15.50 -34.36 3.11
C ALA A 9 -14.21 -33.66 3.56
N GLY A 10 -13.64 -32.88 2.68
CA GLY A 10 -12.50 -32.02 2.96
C GLY A 10 -12.90 -30.91 3.93
N ARG A 11 -12.17 -30.79 5.04
CA ARG A 11 -12.24 -29.66 5.95
C ARG A 11 -11.70 -28.43 5.24
N THR A 12 -12.59 -27.50 4.91
CA THR A 12 -12.21 -26.14 4.50
C THR A 12 -11.66 -25.40 5.72
N ALA A 13 -10.38 -25.06 5.66
CA ALA A 13 -9.78 -24.12 6.58
C ALA A 13 -10.43 -22.73 6.40
N PRO A 14 -10.66 -21.95 7.46
CA PRO A 14 -11.19 -20.61 7.33
C PRO A 14 -10.21 -19.73 6.54
N ALA A 15 -10.71 -19.12 5.48
CA ALA A 15 -9.99 -18.14 4.68
C ALA A 15 -9.58 -16.97 5.59
N ALA A 16 -8.30 -16.71 5.68
CA ALA A 16 -7.77 -15.51 6.31
C ALA A 16 -8.33 -14.30 5.56
N ASP A 17 -9.06 -13.48 6.29
CA ASP A 17 -9.63 -12.22 5.84
C ASP A 17 -8.50 -11.33 5.30
N LYS A 18 -8.48 -11.10 3.98
CA LYS A 18 -7.56 -10.18 3.32
C LYS A 18 -8.10 -8.78 3.55
N PRO A 19 -7.32 -7.84 4.10
CA PRO A 19 -7.76 -6.47 4.16
C PRO A 19 -7.94 -5.97 2.73
N GLY A 20 -9.20 -5.83 2.33
CA GLY A 20 -9.60 -5.26 1.06
C GLY A 20 -9.36 -3.75 1.11
N ALA A 21 -8.21 -3.30 0.60
CA ALA A 21 -8.13 -1.94 0.11
C ALA A 21 -9.12 -1.84 -1.04
N ALA A 22 -10.21 -1.11 -0.82
CA ALA A 22 -11.17 -0.79 -1.87
C ALA A 22 -10.40 -0.05 -2.98
N GLU A 23 -10.13 -0.75 -4.07
CA GLU A 23 -9.67 -0.09 -5.29
C GLU A 23 -10.78 0.87 -5.70
N PRO A 24 -10.48 2.16 -5.96
CA PRO A 24 -11.48 3.09 -6.44
C PRO A 24 -12.13 2.47 -7.68
N LYS A 25 -13.45 2.37 -7.68
CA LYS A 25 -14.21 1.90 -8.85
C LYS A 25 -13.93 2.87 -9.97
N LEU A 26 -13.01 2.50 -10.87
CA LEU A 26 -12.77 3.20 -12.11
C LEU A 26 -14.07 3.14 -12.93
N VAL A 27 -14.78 4.25 -12.96
CA VAL A 27 -15.85 4.44 -13.94
C VAL A 27 -15.20 4.35 -15.33
N PRO A 28 -15.75 3.60 -16.28
CA PRO A 28 -15.08 3.39 -17.57
C PRO A 28 -14.88 4.71 -18.30
N ALA A 29 -13.75 4.86 -18.99
CA ALA A 29 -13.44 6.00 -19.86
C ALA A 29 -14.51 6.28 -20.96
N ALA A 30 -15.49 5.38 -21.11
CA ALA A 30 -16.65 5.52 -21.99
C ALA A 30 -17.67 6.60 -21.55
N GLU A 31 -17.54 7.18 -20.36
CA GLU A 31 -18.50 8.15 -19.81
C GLU A 31 -18.09 9.62 -20.00
N LEU A 32 -16.84 9.88 -20.39
CA LEU A 32 -16.46 11.25 -20.70
C LEU A 32 -17.16 11.75 -21.98
N PRO A 33 -17.62 13.01 -22.01
CA PRO A 33 -18.20 13.61 -23.18
C PRO A 33 -17.28 13.48 -24.41
N GLN A 34 -17.87 13.16 -25.54
CA GLN A 34 -17.14 13.13 -26.81
C GLN A 34 -17.48 14.39 -27.60
N TYR A 35 -16.46 15.16 -27.95
CA TYR A 35 -16.59 16.39 -28.71
C TYR A 35 -16.13 16.17 -30.15
N THR A 36 -16.76 16.90 -31.10
CA THR A 36 -16.27 16.93 -32.48
C THR A 36 -14.93 17.67 -32.56
N ALA A 37 -14.18 17.47 -33.64
CA ALA A 37 -12.92 18.18 -33.83
C ALA A 37 -13.11 19.71 -33.90
N GLU A 38 -14.26 20.15 -34.45
CA GLU A 38 -14.66 21.58 -34.54
C GLU A 38 -14.97 22.14 -33.13
N ASP A 39 -15.71 21.38 -32.31
CA ASP A 39 -15.99 21.79 -30.94
C ASP A 39 -14.71 21.90 -30.10
N ILE A 40 -13.80 20.94 -30.23
CA ILE A 40 -12.51 20.94 -29.56
C ILE A 40 -11.70 22.18 -29.98
N ALA A 41 -11.60 22.44 -31.28
CA ALA A 41 -10.86 23.57 -31.80
C ALA A 41 -11.47 24.90 -31.34
N SER A 42 -12.81 25.05 -31.43
CA SER A 42 -13.52 26.25 -30.97
C SER A 42 -13.31 26.51 -29.49
N ARG A 43 -13.49 25.50 -28.64
CA ARG A 43 -13.29 25.61 -27.19
C ARG A 43 -11.84 25.90 -26.81
N MET A 44 -10.89 25.23 -27.46
CA MET A 44 -9.45 25.48 -27.24
C MET A 44 -9.01 26.86 -27.71
N LEU A 45 -9.75 27.55 -28.60
CA LEU A 45 -9.49 28.91 -29.02
C LEU A 45 -10.16 29.96 -28.15
N SER A 46 -11.36 29.66 -27.62
CA SER A 46 -12.16 30.63 -26.84
C SER A 46 -11.86 30.62 -25.35
N ASP A 47 -11.28 29.54 -24.84
CA ASP A 47 -11.00 29.32 -23.39
C ASP A 47 -9.51 29.50 -23.09
N GLU A 48 -9.11 30.70 -22.71
CA GLU A 48 -7.72 31.04 -22.40
C GLU A 48 -7.09 30.15 -21.31
N PRO A 49 -7.75 29.85 -20.17
CA PRO A 49 -7.27 28.88 -19.21
C PRO A 49 -6.97 27.51 -19.82
N MET A 50 -7.85 26.98 -20.67
CA MET A 50 -7.62 25.67 -21.31
C MET A 50 -6.53 25.72 -22.39
N GLN A 51 -6.33 26.85 -23.06
CA GLN A 51 -5.15 27.05 -23.94
C GLN A 51 -3.85 26.92 -23.14
N THR A 52 -3.81 27.45 -21.91
CA THR A 52 -2.66 27.35 -21.04
C THR A 52 -2.43 25.90 -20.62
N VAL A 53 -3.46 25.19 -20.14
CA VAL A 53 -3.37 23.75 -19.82
C VAL A 53 -2.84 22.95 -21.00
N ARG A 54 -3.36 23.18 -22.21
CA ARG A 54 -2.89 22.51 -23.43
C ARG A 54 -1.41 22.78 -23.70
N ARG A 55 -0.99 24.04 -23.61
CA ARG A 55 0.39 24.47 -23.87
C ARG A 55 1.37 23.83 -22.89
N GLU A 56 1.04 23.85 -21.62
CA GLU A 56 1.84 23.21 -20.57
C GLU A 56 1.92 21.69 -20.75
N ALA A 57 0.80 21.05 -21.03
CA ALA A 57 0.78 19.62 -21.32
C ALA A 57 1.64 19.27 -22.55
N GLU A 58 1.53 20.03 -23.67
CA GLU A 58 2.36 19.88 -24.85
C GLU A 58 3.85 20.03 -24.54
N GLN A 59 4.20 20.99 -23.68
CA GLN A 59 5.58 21.20 -23.25
C GLN A 59 6.10 20.01 -22.43
N LEU A 60 5.31 19.52 -21.49
CA LEU A 60 5.68 18.36 -20.67
C LEU A 60 5.82 17.07 -21.49
N TYR A 61 4.95 16.87 -22.49
CA TYR A 61 5.02 15.73 -23.42
C TYR A 61 6.11 15.88 -24.48
N GLY A 62 6.62 17.10 -24.72
CA GLY A 62 7.55 17.40 -25.81
C GLY A 62 6.96 17.26 -27.21
N ARG A 63 5.63 17.24 -27.32
CA ARG A 63 4.88 17.09 -28.59
C ARG A 63 3.51 17.74 -28.50
N LYS A 64 2.89 17.94 -29.67
CA LYS A 64 1.48 18.36 -29.73
C LYS A 64 0.55 17.28 -29.19
N LEU A 65 -0.51 17.70 -28.50
CA LEU A 65 -1.57 16.80 -28.09
C LEU A 65 -2.40 16.35 -29.30
N THR A 66 -2.79 15.10 -29.27
CA THR A 66 -3.73 14.52 -30.25
C THR A 66 -5.18 14.94 -29.93
N THR A 67 -6.08 14.84 -30.94
CA THR A 67 -7.50 15.13 -30.74
C THR A 67 -8.13 14.33 -29.59
N PRO A 68 -7.88 13.00 -29.44
CA PRO A 68 -8.39 12.25 -28.30
C PRO A 68 -7.85 12.74 -26.94
N GLU A 69 -6.60 13.20 -26.89
CA GLU A 69 -6.02 13.75 -25.65
C GLU A 69 -6.62 15.10 -25.28
N MET A 70 -6.87 15.95 -26.26
CA MET A 70 -7.57 17.23 -26.05
C MET A 70 -9.04 17.00 -25.63
N ASN A 71 -9.72 16.02 -26.25
CA ASN A 71 -11.06 15.62 -25.86
C ASN A 71 -11.11 15.16 -24.40
N MET A 72 -10.13 14.36 -23.96
CA MET A 72 -10.04 13.93 -22.57
C MET A 72 -9.87 15.11 -21.61
N LEU A 73 -8.97 16.06 -21.89
CA LEU A 73 -8.78 17.24 -21.03
C LEU A 73 -10.05 18.08 -20.91
N LEU A 74 -10.78 18.28 -22.01
CA LEU A 74 -12.08 18.96 -21.97
C LEU A 74 -13.12 18.15 -21.18
N GLY A 75 -13.13 16.84 -21.36
CA GLY A 75 -14.01 15.93 -20.62
C GLY A 75 -13.74 15.97 -19.10
N LEU A 76 -12.49 15.98 -18.67
CA LEU A 76 -12.12 16.10 -17.26
C LEU A 76 -12.60 17.43 -16.65
N ARG A 77 -12.51 18.50 -17.41
CA ARG A 77 -13.03 19.81 -16.98
C ARG A 77 -14.56 19.83 -16.89
N ASP A 78 -15.24 19.44 -17.96
CA ASP A 78 -16.68 19.59 -18.07
C ASP A 78 -17.47 18.54 -17.27
N TYR A 79 -16.96 17.31 -17.20
CA TYR A 79 -17.65 16.20 -16.54
C TYR A 79 -17.26 16.07 -15.06
N LEU A 80 -15.97 16.18 -14.74
CA LEU A 80 -15.51 16.13 -13.35
C LEU A 80 -15.54 17.49 -12.66
N GLY A 81 -15.81 18.57 -13.41
CA GLY A 81 -15.86 19.92 -12.86
C GLY A 81 -14.50 20.43 -12.38
N LEU A 82 -13.39 19.89 -12.89
CA LEU A 82 -12.05 20.30 -12.48
C LEU A 82 -11.67 21.62 -13.15
N PRO A 83 -11.40 22.70 -12.39
CA PRO A 83 -10.92 23.97 -12.96
C PRO A 83 -9.58 23.80 -13.69
N ALA A 84 -9.29 24.70 -14.61
CA ALA A 84 -8.10 24.63 -15.45
C ALA A 84 -6.77 24.69 -14.65
N ASP A 85 -6.74 25.47 -13.60
CA ASP A 85 -5.62 25.59 -12.65
C ASP A 85 -5.40 24.28 -11.87
N VAL A 86 -6.46 23.64 -11.41
CA VAL A 86 -6.40 22.32 -10.74
C VAL A 86 -5.97 21.23 -11.73
N LEU A 87 -6.46 21.27 -12.99
CA LEU A 87 -6.01 20.34 -14.04
C LEU A 87 -4.52 20.50 -14.34
N MET A 88 -4.02 21.71 -14.33
CA MET A 88 -2.60 21.99 -14.55
C MET A 88 -1.76 21.42 -13.42
N GLU A 89 -2.16 21.65 -12.17
CA GLU A 89 -1.50 21.07 -10.98
C GLU A 89 -1.49 19.54 -11.02
N LEU A 90 -2.63 18.94 -11.37
CA LEU A 90 -2.75 17.48 -11.53
C LEU A 90 -1.81 16.93 -12.61
N ILE A 91 -1.71 17.59 -13.77
CA ILE A 91 -0.81 17.16 -14.84
C ILE A 91 0.65 17.21 -14.37
N HIS A 92 1.07 18.31 -13.76
CA HIS A 92 2.42 18.47 -13.20
C HIS A 92 2.71 17.41 -12.16
N TYR A 93 1.79 17.16 -11.24
CA TYR A 93 1.91 16.12 -10.23
C TYR A 93 2.11 14.72 -10.85
N VAL A 94 1.28 14.34 -11.83
CA VAL A 94 1.38 13.03 -12.48
C VAL A 94 2.72 12.86 -13.20
N PHE A 95 3.24 13.93 -13.82
CA PHE A 95 4.56 13.92 -14.44
C PHE A 95 5.70 13.79 -13.44
N GLN A 96 5.62 14.47 -12.29
CA GLN A 96 6.61 14.36 -11.22
C GLN A 96 6.63 12.95 -10.63
N GLU A 97 5.46 12.36 -10.35
CA GLU A 97 5.34 10.99 -9.88
C GLU A 97 5.91 9.97 -10.87
N TYR A 98 5.58 10.15 -12.15
CA TYR A 98 6.10 9.26 -13.19
C TYR A 98 7.62 9.30 -13.28
N ARG A 99 8.21 10.50 -13.18
CA ARG A 99 9.68 10.70 -13.19
C ARG A 99 10.32 10.11 -11.93
N ALA A 100 9.70 10.25 -10.77
CA ALA A 100 10.18 9.66 -9.52
C ALA A 100 10.18 8.12 -9.56
N GLU A 101 9.17 7.52 -10.22
CA GLU A 101 9.05 6.05 -10.33
C GLU A 101 9.98 5.45 -11.39
N ARG A 102 10.19 6.13 -12.51
CA ARG A 102 10.86 5.57 -13.70
C ARG A 102 12.11 6.32 -14.14
N GLY A 103 12.52 7.34 -13.39
CA GLY A 103 13.58 8.24 -13.81
C GLY A 103 13.10 9.17 -14.95
N HIS A 104 14.06 9.78 -15.65
CA HIS A 104 13.75 10.74 -16.72
C HIS A 104 13.32 10.11 -18.05
N ALA A 105 13.20 8.79 -18.12
CA ALA A 105 12.84 8.09 -19.36
C ALA A 105 11.32 8.02 -19.55
N GLY A 106 10.81 8.69 -20.59
CA GLY A 106 9.41 8.61 -21.01
C GLY A 106 8.47 9.61 -20.33
N THR A 107 7.22 9.53 -20.74
CA THR A 107 6.11 10.37 -20.25
C THR A 107 4.94 9.51 -19.78
N PRO A 108 4.13 9.96 -18.82
CA PRO A 108 2.95 9.24 -18.39
C PRO A 108 1.93 9.14 -19.55
N THR A 109 1.12 8.09 -19.54
CA THR A 109 -0.01 8.00 -20.48
C THR A 109 -1.13 8.95 -20.04
N MET A 110 -1.93 9.44 -20.99
CA MET A 110 -3.13 10.23 -20.67
C MET A 110 -4.10 9.50 -19.74
N ARG A 111 -4.18 8.17 -19.85
CA ARG A 111 -5.01 7.35 -18.96
C ARG A 111 -4.55 7.42 -17.49
N ARG A 112 -3.26 7.68 -17.24
CA ARG A 112 -2.76 7.88 -15.88
C ARG A 112 -3.22 9.23 -15.31
N ILE A 113 -3.25 10.27 -16.16
CA ILE A 113 -3.81 11.58 -15.81
C ILE A 113 -5.31 11.45 -15.53
N GLU A 114 -6.05 10.79 -16.41
CA GLU A 114 -7.47 10.51 -16.24
C GLU A 114 -7.76 9.81 -14.91
N LYS A 115 -7.03 8.73 -14.61
CA LYS A 115 -7.20 7.98 -13.35
C LYS A 115 -6.99 8.86 -12.12
N GLU A 116 -5.98 9.71 -12.13
CA GLU A 116 -5.70 10.61 -11.02
C GLU A 116 -6.74 11.74 -10.93
N ALA A 117 -7.26 12.20 -12.07
CA ALA A 117 -8.35 13.19 -12.11
C ALA A 117 -9.62 12.67 -11.44
N TYR A 118 -10.01 11.41 -11.70
CA TYR A 118 -11.12 10.78 -11.00
C TYR A 118 -10.86 10.68 -9.50
N ALA A 119 -9.64 10.33 -9.09
CA ALA A 119 -9.29 10.26 -7.67
C ALA A 119 -9.35 11.63 -6.99
N TRP A 120 -8.99 12.70 -7.70
CA TRP A 120 -9.12 14.07 -7.19
C TRP A 120 -10.58 14.52 -7.11
N ALA A 121 -11.39 14.18 -8.12
CA ALA A 121 -12.81 14.48 -8.11
C ALA A 121 -13.55 13.75 -6.96
N ASP A 122 -13.22 12.47 -6.71
CA ASP A 122 -13.75 11.69 -5.59
C ASP A 122 -13.37 12.28 -4.21
N GLN A 123 -12.27 13.04 -4.14
CA GLN A 123 -11.83 13.76 -2.94
C GLN A 123 -12.34 15.21 -2.90
N GLU A 124 -13.23 15.58 -3.83
CA GLU A 124 -13.81 16.94 -3.94
C GLU A 124 -12.73 18.05 -4.06
N ILE A 125 -11.64 17.76 -4.77
CA ILE A 125 -10.54 18.71 -4.99
C ILE A 125 -10.91 19.60 -6.17
N HIS A 126 -11.42 20.80 -5.88
CA HIS A 126 -11.85 21.77 -6.88
C HIS A 126 -11.07 23.09 -6.82
N THR A 127 -10.10 23.22 -5.92
CA THR A 127 -9.24 24.39 -5.80
C THR A 127 -7.77 24.00 -5.69
N THR A 128 -6.89 24.90 -6.10
CA THR A 128 -5.43 24.69 -5.95
C THR A 128 -5.01 24.51 -4.50
N ALA A 129 -5.62 25.22 -3.56
CA ALA A 129 -5.35 25.05 -2.13
C ALA A 129 -5.71 23.63 -1.63
N GLN A 130 -6.83 23.07 -2.07
CA GLN A 130 -7.20 21.68 -1.76
C GLN A 130 -6.24 20.70 -2.42
N ALA A 131 -5.80 20.97 -3.64
CA ALA A 131 -4.80 20.15 -4.33
C ALA A 131 -3.46 20.14 -3.57
N GLU A 132 -2.96 21.31 -3.17
CA GLU A 132 -1.74 21.43 -2.36
C GLU A 132 -1.85 20.67 -1.03
N GLU A 133 -2.96 20.81 -0.31
CA GLU A 133 -3.19 20.10 0.95
C GLU A 133 -3.22 18.57 0.73
N TYR A 134 -3.89 18.11 -0.32
CA TYR A 134 -3.91 16.69 -0.69
C TYR A 134 -2.50 16.16 -1.00
N LEU A 135 -1.73 16.91 -1.78
CA LEU A 135 -0.36 16.54 -2.15
C LEU A 135 0.56 16.52 -0.94
N GLN A 136 0.45 17.50 -0.03
CA GLN A 136 1.21 17.54 1.23
C GLN A 136 0.89 16.33 2.11
N ARG A 137 -0.40 16.00 2.29
CA ARG A 137 -0.81 14.80 3.05
C ARG A 137 -0.27 13.52 2.42
N ARG A 138 -0.31 13.43 1.10
CA ARG A 138 0.19 12.26 0.35
C ARG A 138 1.71 12.12 0.47
N GLN A 139 2.44 13.23 0.43
CA GLN A 139 3.88 13.26 0.61
C GLN A 139 4.27 12.87 2.05
N ALA A 140 3.65 13.45 3.06
CA ALA A 140 3.89 13.11 4.46
C ALA A 140 3.63 11.62 4.74
N ARG A 141 2.57 11.08 4.16
CA ARG A 141 2.26 9.64 4.26
C ARG A 141 3.32 8.76 3.59
N ARG A 142 3.87 9.19 2.46
CA ARG A 142 4.97 8.48 1.78
C ARG A 142 6.24 8.49 2.61
N GLU A 143 6.60 9.62 3.18
CA GLU A 143 7.75 9.75 4.07
C GLU A 143 7.62 8.86 5.31
N LEU A 144 6.44 8.86 5.93
CA LEU A 144 6.14 7.98 7.06
C LEU A 144 6.25 6.49 6.66
N ALA A 145 5.73 6.11 5.50
CA ALA A 145 5.87 4.73 5.00
C ALA A 145 7.35 4.35 4.76
N GLN A 146 8.18 5.28 4.28
CA GLN A 146 9.62 5.06 4.13
C GLN A 146 10.32 4.89 5.49
N GLN A 147 9.96 5.69 6.49
CA GLN A 147 10.48 5.54 7.86
C GLN A 147 10.10 4.17 8.43
N VAL A 148 8.86 3.72 8.23
CA VAL A 148 8.41 2.37 8.64
C VAL A 148 9.24 1.28 7.96
N LEU A 149 9.54 1.41 6.66
CA LEU A 149 10.41 0.47 5.95
C LEU A 149 11.82 0.41 6.55
N GLN A 150 12.37 1.55 6.98
CA GLN A 150 13.67 1.60 7.68
C GLN A 150 13.61 0.86 9.01
N VAL A 151 12.60 1.12 9.83
CA VAL A 151 12.37 0.42 11.12
C VAL A 151 12.26 -1.09 10.91
N LEU A 152 11.54 -1.52 9.88
CA LEU A 152 11.39 -2.93 9.53
C LEU A 152 12.63 -3.53 8.85
N GLN A 153 13.70 -2.76 8.68
CA GLN A 153 14.95 -3.17 8.03
C GLN A 153 14.72 -3.69 6.60
N ILE A 154 13.90 -2.99 5.82
CA ILE A 154 13.65 -3.28 4.40
C ILE A 154 14.26 -2.14 3.58
N GLN A 155 15.57 -2.19 3.38
CA GLN A 155 16.31 -1.16 2.62
C GLN A 155 16.93 -1.71 1.34
N ASP A 156 17.21 -3.01 1.30
CA ASP A 156 17.95 -3.67 0.22
C ASP A 156 17.11 -3.94 -1.02
N ARG A 157 15.79 -3.79 -0.93
CA ARG A 157 14.83 -4.08 -1.99
C ARG A 157 13.55 -3.25 -1.87
N ALA A 158 12.82 -3.18 -2.97
CA ALA A 158 11.46 -2.64 -2.92
C ALA A 158 10.54 -3.57 -2.10
N PRO A 159 9.63 -3.01 -1.28
CA PRO A 159 8.66 -3.80 -0.54
C PRO A 159 7.71 -4.53 -1.49
N SER A 160 7.36 -5.76 -1.16
CA SER A 160 6.37 -6.55 -1.90
C SER A 160 4.96 -5.91 -1.81
N ARG A 161 4.03 -6.36 -2.65
CA ARG A 161 2.63 -5.88 -2.61
C ARG A 161 2.00 -6.14 -1.22
N THR A 162 2.24 -7.30 -0.64
CA THR A 162 1.71 -7.66 0.68
C THR A 162 2.30 -6.80 1.79
N GLU A 163 3.61 -6.56 1.77
CA GLU A 163 4.29 -5.70 2.74
C GLU A 163 3.76 -4.27 2.69
N ARG A 164 3.60 -3.70 1.48
CA ARG A 164 2.96 -2.39 1.29
C ARG A 164 1.54 -2.37 1.84
N GLY A 165 0.75 -3.43 1.61
CA GLY A 165 -0.60 -3.54 2.14
C GLY A 165 -0.65 -3.49 3.67
N TYR A 166 0.24 -4.20 4.36
CA TYR A 166 0.34 -4.12 5.81
C TYR A 166 0.70 -2.72 6.29
N ILE A 167 1.77 -2.13 5.73
CA ILE A 167 2.22 -0.78 6.12
C ILE A 167 1.11 0.24 5.91
N THR A 168 0.44 0.21 4.75
CA THR A 168 -0.69 1.10 4.46
C THR A 168 -1.80 0.94 5.49
N SER A 169 -2.20 -0.29 5.80
CA SER A 169 -3.24 -0.58 6.80
C SER A 169 -2.88 -0.05 8.19
N TRP A 170 -1.63 -0.18 8.63
CA TRP A 170 -1.19 0.32 9.94
C TRP A 170 -1.19 1.85 10.01
N LEU A 171 -0.77 2.50 8.92
CA LEU A 171 -0.84 3.96 8.82
C LEU A 171 -2.29 4.47 8.78
N ASP A 172 -3.21 3.71 8.13
CA ASP A 172 -4.64 4.01 8.11
C ASP A 172 -5.30 3.86 9.49
N MET A 173 -4.79 2.95 10.32
CA MET A 173 -5.20 2.80 11.71
C MET A 173 -4.66 3.92 12.62
N GLY A 174 -3.79 4.80 12.11
CA GLY A 174 -3.23 5.91 12.87
C GLY A 174 -1.93 5.60 13.62
N PHE A 175 -1.28 4.46 13.36
CA PHE A 175 0.00 4.14 13.99
C PHE A 175 1.13 4.99 13.42
N GLY A 176 1.91 5.59 14.32
CA GLY A 176 3.18 6.23 14.00
C GLY A 176 4.32 5.22 13.89
N CYS A 177 5.48 5.71 13.42
CA CYS A 177 6.68 4.91 13.26
C CYS A 177 7.13 4.24 14.57
N ASP A 178 7.04 4.97 15.70
CA ASP A 178 7.49 4.49 17.01
C ASP A 178 6.65 3.33 17.53
N ALA A 179 5.33 3.39 17.39
CA ALA A 179 4.44 2.29 17.76
C ALA A 179 4.69 1.04 16.90
N ILE A 180 4.93 1.23 15.60
CA ILE A 180 5.28 0.11 14.68
C ILE A 180 6.66 -0.46 15.07
N ALA A 181 7.62 0.38 15.47
CA ALA A 181 8.93 -0.05 15.96
C ALA A 181 8.81 -0.94 17.20
N GLU A 182 7.99 -0.52 18.17
CA GLU A 182 7.71 -1.29 19.39
C GLU A 182 7.06 -2.65 19.07
N ALA A 183 6.07 -2.68 18.14
CA ALA A 183 5.45 -3.93 17.70
C ALA A 183 6.43 -4.85 16.97
N TYR A 184 7.35 -4.28 16.19
CA TYR A 184 8.41 -5.01 15.49
C TYR A 184 9.38 -5.64 16.49
N ASP A 185 9.86 -4.87 17.47
CA ASP A 185 10.76 -5.36 18.49
C ASP A 185 10.12 -6.51 19.29
N ARG A 186 8.87 -6.36 19.73
CA ARG A 186 8.11 -7.44 20.40
C ARG A 186 7.98 -8.69 19.52
N THR A 187 7.80 -8.50 18.21
CA THR A 187 7.71 -9.60 17.25
C THR A 187 9.04 -10.36 17.16
N VAL A 188 10.15 -9.64 17.01
CA VAL A 188 11.48 -10.24 16.89
C VAL A 188 11.87 -10.96 18.19
N VAL A 189 11.62 -10.36 19.34
CA VAL A 189 11.89 -10.97 20.65
C VAL A 189 11.07 -12.24 20.86
N ALA A 190 9.80 -12.25 20.45
CA ALA A 190 8.91 -13.40 20.63
C ALA A 190 9.16 -14.55 19.65
N THR A 191 9.58 -14.24 18.41
CA THR A 191 9.62 -15.23 17.32
C THR A 191 10.99 -15.46 16.73
N GLY A 192 12.00 -14.66 17.11
CA GLY A 192 13.35 -14.69 16.54
C GLY A 192 13.44 -14.14 15.11
N ALA A 193 12.34 -13.67 14.52
CA ALA A 193 12.30 -13.21 13.13
C ALA A 193 11.19 -12.20 12.87
N ARG A 194 11.28 -11.47 11.74
CA ARG A 194 10.22 -10.58 11.26
C ARG A 194 9.04 -11.40 10.71
N LYS A 195 8.05 -11.69 11.55
CA LYS A 195 6.83 -12.40 11.14
C LYS A 195 5.67 -11.42 10.97
N TRP A 196 5.32 -11.11 9.73
CA TRP A 196 4.30 -10.13 9.37
C TRP A 196 2.93 -10.38 10.01
N ALA A 197 2.46 -11.62 10.01
CA ALA A 197 1.19 -11.98 10.62
C ALA A 197 1.19 -11.77 12.14
N TYR A 198 2.31 -12.00 12.81
CA TYR A 198 2.46 -11.77 14.24
C TYR A 198 2.50 -10.28 14.56
N LEU A 199 3.30 -9.51 13.82
CA LEU A 199 3.37 -8.06 13.91
C LEU A 199 1.99 -7.41 13.71
N ASN A 200 1.30 -7.80 12.65
CA ASN A 200 -0.05 -7.31 12.37
C ASN A 200 -1.03 -7.63 13.51
N ARG A 201 -0.96 -8.80 14.11
CA ARG A 201 -1.81 -9.18 15.24
C ARG A 201 -1.58 -8.30 16.47
N ILE A 202 -0.33 -7.90 16.74
CA ILE A 202 -0.02 -6.97 17.81
C ILE A 202 -0.69 -5.62 17.54
N LEU A 203 -0.48 -5.04 16.36
CA LEU A 203 -1.03 -3.74 15.99
C LEU A 203 -2.56 -3.76 15.95
N MET A 204 -3.18 -4.80 15.43
CA MET A 204 -4.63 -4.97 15.48
C MET A 204 -5.16 -4.99 16.92
N SER A 205 -4.50 -5.75 17.81
CA SER A 205 -4.89 -5.79 19.24
C SER A 205 -4.76 -4.44 19.92
N TRP A 206 -3.73 -3.65 19.57
CA TRP A 206 -3.57 -2.29 20.09
C TRP A 206 -4.63 -1.35 19.54
N HIS A 207 -4.93 -1.44 18.25
CA HIS A 207 -5.99 -0.63 17.63
C HIS A 207 -7.36 -0.89 18.29
N GLU A 208 -7.71 -2.16 18.53
CA GLU A 208 -8.94 -2.54 19.24
C GLU A 208 -9.03 -1.99 20.67
N LYS A 209 -7.87 -1.79 21.31
CA LYS A 209 -7.76 -1.20 22.66
C LYS A 209 -7.62 0.33 22.64
N GLY A 210 -7.55 0.95 21.46
CA GLY A 210 -7.32 2.40 21.30
C GLY A 210 -5.91 2.86 21.65
N LEU A 211 -4.91 1.98 21.56
CA LEU A 211 -3.51 2.25 21.89
C LEU A 211 -2.73 2.53 20.60
N HIS A 212 -2.40 3.79 20.31
CA HIS A 212 -1.72 4.18 19.09
C HIS A 212 -0.38 4.86 19.32
N THR A 213 -0.15 5.38 20.51
CA THR A 213 1.12 6.02 20.89
C THR A 213 1.97 5.14 21.81
N PRO A 214 3.30 5.32 21.85
CA PRO A 214 4.17 4.56 22.76
C PRO A 214 3.73 4.66 24.22
N GLU A 215 3.28 5.83 24.67
CA GLU A 215 2.85 6.08 26.04
C GLU A 215 1.57 5.31 26.39
N GLU A 216 0.61 5.29 25.45
CA GLU A 216 -0.63 4.51 25.59
C GLU A 216 -0.33 3.01 25.60
N ILE A 217 0.59 2.56 24.75
CA ILE A 217 1.03 1.15 24.66
C ILE A 217 1.74 0.73 25.95
N GLU A 218 2.62 1.55 26.49
CA GLU A 218 3.32 1.24 27.75
C GLU A 218 2.35 1.11 28.93
N THR A 219 1.31 1.94 28.93
CA THR A 219 0.28 1.93 30.00
C THR A 219 -0.74 0.80 29.79
N GLY A 220 -1.23 0.60 28.55
CA GLY A 220 -2.33 -0.30 28.25
C GLY A 220 -1.92 -1.74 27.93
N ASP A 221 -0.68 -1.93 27.49
CA ASP A 221 -0.10 -3.23 27.16
C ASP A 221 1.39 -3.27 27.55
N PRO A 222 1.73 -3.08 28.86
CA PRO A 222 3.11 -3.04 29.30
C PRO A 222 3.82 -4.34 28.91
N ARG A 223 5.09 -4.23 28.49
CA ARG A 223 5.94 -5.42 28.31
C ARG A 223 5.90 -6.19 29.62
N ALA A 224 5.48 -7.46 29.58
CA ALA A 224 5.51 -8.32 30.76
C ALA A 224 6.94 -8.33 31.29
N ALA A 225 7.18 -7.65 32.42
CA ALA A 225 8.46 -7.58 33.05
C ALA A 225 8.95 -9.01 33.28
N GLY A 226 9.90 -9.47 32.45
CA GLY A 226 10.67 -10.68 32.75
C GLY A 226 9.92 -11.99 32.59
N LYS A 227 9.07 -12.22 31.60
CA LYS A 227 8.91 -13.59 31.10
C LYS A 227 10.16 -13.94 30.27
N ARG A 228 11.26 -14.17 31.01
CA ARG A 228 12.30 -15.08 30.56
C ARG A 228 11.57 -16.29 29.96
N ARG A 229 11.75 -16.47 28.64
CA ARG A 229 11.67 -17.73 27.92
C ARG A 229 10.99 -18.87 28.73
N ALA A 230 9.67 -18.82 28.86
CA ALA A 230 8.92 -20.06 29.03
C ALA A 230 9.12 -20.75 27.68
N ALA A 231 9.93 -21.79 27.71
CA ALA A 231 10.14 -22.70 26.61
C ALA A 231 8.77 -23.01 25.99
N ASN A 232 8.69 -22.90 24.67
CA ASN A 232 7.54 -23.28 23.87
C ASN A 232 6.98 -24.63 24.36
N PRO A 233 5.78 -24.70 24.98
CA PRO A 233 5.27 -25.96 25.47
C PRO A 233 4.51 -26.73 24.39
N ALA A 234 4.92 -26.65 23.13
CA ALA A 234 4.33 -27.37 22.03
C ALA A 234 5.32 -27.65 20.90
N ALA A 235 6.51 -28.16 21.23
CA ALA A 235 7.08 -29.17 20.36
C ALA A 235 6.38 -30.49 20.73
N PRO A 236 5.83 -31.24 19.75
CA PRO A 236 5.22 -32.52 20.06
C PRO A 236 6.23 -33.42 20.77
N ALA A 237 5.78 -34.15 21.80
CA ALA A 237 6.64 -35.01 22.61
C ALA A 237 7.53 -35.96 21.81
N ALA A 238 7.13 -36.29 20.59
CA ALA A 238 7.88 -37.09 19.64
C ALA A 238 9.25 -36.51 19.21
N GLU A 239 9.37 -35.17 19.08
CA GLU A 239 10.67 -34.59 18.68
C GLU A 239 11.70 -34.52 19.83
N ARG A 240 11.24 -34.49 21.08
CA ARG A 240 12.12 -34.53 22.25
C ARG A 240 12.69 -35.93 22.47
N ASP A 241 11.83 -36.98 22.31
CA ASP A 241 12.26 -38.37 22.41
C ASP A 241 13.29 -38.73 21.33
N ASP A 242 13.17 -38.17 20.14
CA ASP A 242 14.13 -38.43 19.05
C ASP A 242 15.48 -37.75 19.29
N LEU A 243 15.51 -36.53 19.85
CA LEU A 243 16.76 -35.83 20.20
C LEU A 243 17.49 -36.53 21.35
N ASP A 244 16.78 -36.92 22.42
CA ASP A 244 17.35 -37.67 23.53
C ASP A 244 17.89 -39.05 23.07
N ARG A 245 17.22 -39.65 22.11
CA ARG A 245 17.64 -40.94 21.51
C ARG A 245 18.90 -40.80 20.66
N VAL A 246 19.02 -39.70 19.91
CA VAL A 246 20.22 -39.38 19.12
C VAL A 246 21.41 -39.10 20.03
N GLU A 247 21.21 -38.31 21.12
CA GLU A 247 22.27 -38.05 22.09
C GLU A 247 22.75 -39.32 22.80
N GLN A 248 21.84 -40.24 23.17
CA GLN A 248 22.20 -41.52 23.75
C GLN A 248 22.98 -42.41 22.78
N LEU A 249 22.64 -42.40 21.50
CA LEU A 249 23.38 -43.14 20.48
C LEU A 249 24.79 -42.58 20.26
N LEU A 250 24.93 -41.25 20.22
CA LEU A 250 26.24 -40.60 20.10
C LEU A 250 27.15 -40.93 21.28
N ARG A 251 26.67 -40.88 22.54
CA ARG A 251 27.43 -41.28 23.74
C ARG A 251 27.84 -42.75 23.71
N LYS A 252 26.99 -43.63 23.19
CA LYS A 252 27.29 -45.04 23.06
C LYS A 252 28.38 -45.34 22.01
N MET A 253 28.35 -44.56 20.91
CA MET A 253 29.38 -44.69 19.86
C MET A 253 30.74 -44.16 20.33
N GLU A 254 30.77 -43.09 21.12
CA GLU A 254 32.00 -42.56 21.73
C GLU A 254 32.62 -43.53 22.73
N GLN A 255 31.81 -44.25 23.50
CA GLN A 255 32.29 -45.26 24.47
C GLN A 255 32.76 -46.55 23.82
N THR A 256 32.43 -46.85 22.56
CA THR A 256 32.82 -48.07 21.87
C THR A 256 34.09 -47.89 21.04
N ASN A 257 34.59 -46.66 20.91
CA ASN A 257 35.73 -46.29 20.10
C ASN A 257 36.99 -45.93 20.95
N THR A 258 37.00 -46.32 22.25
CA THR A 258 38.13 -46.22 23.18
C THR A 258 38.55 -47.61 23.63
#